data_c5f5fbd0657d9641271f723a6a059f1c
#
_entry.id   c5f5fbd0657d9641271f723a6a059f1c
#
_cell.length_a   1.000
_cell.length_b   1.000
_cell.length_c   1.000
_cell.angle_alpha   90.00
_cell.angle_beta   90.00
_cell.angle_gamma   90.00
#
_symmetry.space_group_name_H-M   'P 1'
#
loop_
_entity.id
_entity.type
_entity.pdbx_description
1 polymer ?
#
loop_
_entity_poly.entity_id
_entity_poly.type
_entity_poly.pdbx_seq_one_letter_code
_entity_poly.pdbx_strand_id
1 'polypeptide(L)'
;MARILITGSSDGLGSMVANRLVARGHSVVLHARNPQRAADATSACPGAETVVTGDLSSIQETKKLADQVNALGAFDAVVHNAGLYRVPFHETADGIASLAAVNTLAPYILACLIHRPKRLVFLSSDMHRSGDSSLEDILWQQRGEEAYDTIEAYRASKIHNIMFAKAFARRWPDVKSNVLDPGWLPTKMGGPHATGDFEAAIATYVMLVEGEAKDAQRSGIYYEPGPLEARAEAATDDEEKQERLLQMCAKFTGVNVPA
;
A
#
# COMPACT_ATOMS: atom_id res chain seq x y z
N MET A 1 0.14 -11.20 -20.02
CA MET A 1 1.30 -10.45 -19.48
C MET A 1 0.80 -9.11 -18.98
N ALA A 2 1.03 -8.77 -17.73
CA ALA A 2 0.63 -7.50 -17.12
C ALA A 2 1.86 -6.68 -16.74
N ARG A 3 1.73 -5.35 -16.69
CA ARG A 3 2.75 -4.42 -16.20
C ARG A 3 2.36 -3.92 -14.81
N ILE A 4 3.23 -4.11 -13.83
CA ILE A 4 2.89 -4.01 -12.41
C ILE A 4 3.90 -3.12 -11.69
N LEU A 5 3.39 -2.15 -10.91
CA LEU A 5 4.20 -1.39 -9.95
C LEU A 5 4.00 -1.98 -8.55
N ILE A 6 5.10 -2.20 -7.81
CA ILE A 6 5.04 -2.62 -6.40
C ILE A 6 5.84 -1.63 -5.56
N THR A 7 5.18 -0.87 -4.68
CA THR A 7 5.89 0.02 -3.75
C THR A 7 6.57 -0.78 -2.63
N GLY A 8 7.75 -0.32 -2.17
CA GLY A 8 8.49 -1.00 -1.10
C GLY A 8 8.94 -2.42 -1.46
N SER A 9 9.40 -2.61 -2.70
CA SER A 9 9.79 -3.92 -3.24
C SER A 9 11.29 -4.19 -3.23
N SER A 10 12.08 -3.42 -2.47
CA SER A 10 13.52 -3.62 -2.34
C SER A 10 13.92 -4.76 -1.39
N ASP A 11 12.99 -5.27 -0.58
CA ASP A 11 13.18 -6.46 0.27
C ASP A 11 11.83 -7.07 0.72
N GLY A 12 11.91 -8.08 1.59
CA GLY A 12 10.74 -8.70 2.21
C GLY A 12 9.72 -9.24 1.22
N LEU A 13 8.43 -9.16 1.60
CA LEU A 13 7.33 -9.70 0.79
C LEU A 13 7.27 -9.06 -0.61
N GLY A 14 7.45 -7.72 -0.70
CA GLY A 14 7.40 -7.03 -1.99
C GLY A 14 8.43 -7.55 -3.00
N SER A 15 9.66 -7.83 -2.56
CA SER A 15 10.70 -8.42 -3.39
C SER A 15 10.39 -9.87 -3.79
N MET A 16 9.86 -10.67 -2.86
CA MET A 16 9.47 -12.07 -3.14
C MET A 16 8.33 -12.14 -4.18
N VAL A 17 7.33 -11.28 -4.03
CA VAL A 17 6.22 -11.17 -4.99
C VAL A 17 6.72 -10.69 -6.35
N ALA A 18 7.61 -9.69 -6.39
CA ALA A 18 8.19 -9.20 -7.63
C ALA A 18 8.89 -10.33 -8.40
N ASN A 19 9.75 -11.12 -7.74
CA ASN A 19 10.41 -12.27 -8.35
C ASN A 19 9.41 -13.33 -8.87
N ARG A 20 8.34 -13.60 -8.08
CA ARG A 20 7.29 -14.54 -8.50
C ARG A 20 6.59 -14.06 -9.77
N LEU A 21 6.25 -12.77 -9.85
CA LEU A 21 5.56 -12.18 -11.00
C LEU A 21 6.47 -12.13 -12.24
N VAL A 22 7.74 -11.78 -12.07
CA VAL A 22 8.75 -11.86 -13.16
C VAL A 22 8.87 -13.29 -13.69
N ALA A 23 8.98 -14.29 -12.82
CA ALA A 23 9.05 -15.69 -13.20
C ALA A 23 7.78 -16.18 -13.93
N ARG A 24 6.65 -15.52 -13.75
CA ARG A 24 5.39 -15.77 -14.46
C ARG A 24 5.26 -14.97 -15.77
N GLY A 25 6.29 -14.22 -16.15
CA GLY A 25 6.34 -13.48 -17.42
C GLY A 25 5.69 -12.10 -17.39
N HIS A 26 5.47 -11.51 -16.19
CA HIS A 26 4.99 -10.14 -16.07
C HIS A 26 6.14 -9.13 -16.10
N SER A 27 5.86 -7.90 -16.53
CA SER A 27 6.76 -6.76 -16.40
C SER A 27 6.55 -6.10 -15.06
N VAL A 28 7.59 -6.06 -14.21
CA VAL A 28 7.50 -5.53 -12.84
C VAL A 28 8.42 -4.34 -12.69
N VAL A 29 7.83 -3.20 -12.29
CA VAL A 29 8.56 -2.01 -11.87
C VAL A 29 8.67 -2.03 -10.35
N LEU A 30 9.90 -1.98 -9.85
CA LEU A 30 10.19 -1.95 -8.43
C LEU A 30 10.23 -0.52 -7.92
N HIS A 31 10.02 -0.35 -6.62
CA HIS A 31 10.22 0.91 -5.92
C HIS A 31 11.16 0.74 -4.74
N ALA A 32 12.11 1.67 -4.62
CA ALA A 32 13.04 1.77 -3.51
C ALA A 32 13.09 3.20 -2.95
N ARG A 33 13.38 3.33 -1.65
CA ARG A 33 13.41 4.64 -0.97
C ARG A 33 14.53 5.57 -1.46
N ASN A 34 15.65 5.00 -1.90
CA ASN A 34 16.83 5.75 -2.32
C ASN A 34 17.69 4.94 -3.32
N PRO A 35 18.69 5.55 -3.97
CA PRO A 35 19.53 4.88 -4.96
C PRO A 35 20.26 3.63 -4.46
N GLN A 36 20.74 3.63 -3.20
CA GLN A 36 21.39 2.44 -2.62
C GLN A 36 20.40 1.26 -2.56
N ARG A 37 19.19 1.50 -2.05
CA ARG A 37 18.14 0.48 -1.98
C ARG A 37 17.64 0.07 -3.38
N ALA A 38 17.77 0.95 -4.38
CA ALA A 38 17.45 0.60 -5.77
C ALA A 38 18.47 -0.39 -6.34
N ALA A 39 19.76 -0.20 -6.06
CA ALA A 39 20.78 -1.17 -6.43
C ALA A 39 20.57 -2.55 -5.77
N ASP A 40 20.21 -2.56 -4.47
CA ASP A 40 19.85 -3.78 -3.75
C ASP A 40 18.63 -4.47 -4.43
N ALA A 41 17.59 -3.70 -4.77
CA ALA A 41 16.38 -4.20 -5.42
C ALA A 41 16.67 -4.81 -6.81
N THR A 42 17.48 -4.13 -7.62
CA THR A 42 17.92 -4.63 -8.94
C THR A 42 18.66 -5.96 -8.80
N SER A 43 19.55 -6.07 -7.80
CA SER A 43 20.29 -7.30 -7.55
C SER A 43 19.39 -8.43 -7.05
N ALA A 44 18.37 -8.11 -6.23
CA ALA A 44 17.43 -9.08 -5.68
C ALA A 44 16.39 -9.57 -6.69
N CYS A 45 16.08 -8.76 -7.72
CA CYS A 45 15.11 -9.10 -8.77
C CYS A 45 15.65 -8.69 -10.16
N PRO A 46 16.65 -9.40 -10.69
CA PRO A 46 17.35 -9.00 -11.92
C PRO A 46 16.49 -9.04 -13.18
N GLY A 47 15.32 -9.70 -13.14
CA GLY A 47 14.35 -9.71 -14.22
C GLY A 47 13.30 -8.61 -14.17
N ALA A 48 13.38 -7.69 -13.20
CA ALA A 48 12.48 -6.54 -13.13
C ALA A 48 12.74 -5.57 -14.31
N GLU A 49 11.70 -4.89 -14.76
CA GLU A 49 11.79 -3.91 -15.85
C GLU A 49 12.70 -2.73 -15.50
N THR A 50 12.49 -2.17 -14.32
CA THR A 50 13.28 -1.04 -13.78
C THR A 50 12.96 -0.83 -12.30
N VAL A 51 13.71 0.08 -11.66
CA VAL A 51 13.47 0.54 -10.30
C VAL A 51 13.25 2.05 -10.30
N VAL A 52 12.13 2.51 -9.74
CA VAL A 52 11.87 3.93 -9.46
C VAL A 52 12.23 4.27 -8.02
N THR A 53 12.64 5.50 -7.75
CA THR A 53 13.10 5.90 -6.42
C THR A 53 12.36 7.12 -5.89
N GLY A 54 12.05 7.11 -4.58
CA GLY A 54 11.46 8.22 -3.84
C GLY A 54 11.21 7.85 -2.39
N ASP A 55 11.46 8.77 -1.47
CA ASP A 55 11.15 8.54 -0.06
C ASP A 55 9.67 8.83 0.20
N LEU A 56 8.90 7.78 0.51
CA LEU A 56 7.47 7.88 0.80
C LEU A 56 7.15 8.61 2.11
N SER A 57 8.15 8.93 2.93
CA SER A 57 7.98 9.81 4.09
C SER A 57 7.93 11.29 3.73
N SER A 58 8.17 11.66 2.46
CA SER A 58 8.07 13.02 1.92
C SER A 58 6.94 13.11 0.90
N ILE A 59 6.02 14.05 1.10
CA ILE A 59 4.93 14.33 0.15
C ILE A 59 5.49 14.74 -1.20
N GLN A 60 6.53 15.59 -1.20
CA GLN A 60 7.14 16.07 -2.44
C GLN A 60 7.80 14.92 -3.22
N GLU A 61 8.55 14.05 -2.54
CA GLU A 61 9.19 12.91 -3.21
C GLU A 61 8.17 11.88 -3.68
N THR A 62 7.10 11.66 -2.92
CA THR A 62 5.99 10.80 -3.35
C THR A 62 5.30 11.32 -4.62
N LYS A 63 5.11 12.65 -4.73
CA LYS A 63 4.59 13.26 -5.98
C LYS A 63 5.55 13.08 -7.15
N LYS A 64 6.84 13.33 -6.94
CA LYS A 64 7.88 13.10 -7.97
C LYS A 64 7.98 11.63 -8.38
N LEU A 65 7.75 10.72 -7.44
CA LEU A 65 7.68 9.28 -7.74
C LEU A 65 6.50 8.97 -8.67
N ALA A 66 5.33 9.57 -8.44
CA ALA A 66 4.20 9.42 -9.35
C ALA A 66 4.53 9.93 -10.76
N ASP A 67 5.25 11.05 -10.88
CA ASP A 67 5.71 11.58 -12.18
C ASP A 67 6.67 10.58 -12.88
N GLN A 68 7.63 10.00 -12.15
CA GLN A 68 8.53 8.97 -12.69
C GLN A 68 7.74 7.76 -13.20
N VAL A 69 6.76 7.28 -12.43
CA VAL A 69 5.91 6.15 -12.79
C VAL A 69 5.09 6.47 -14.03
N ASN A 70 4.49 7.64 -14.11
CA ASN A 70 3.70 8.09 -15.26
C ASN A 70 4.54 8.23 -16.53
N ALA A 71 5.80 8.66 -16.42
CA ALA A 71 6.73 8.71 -17.54
C ALA A 71 7.05 7.34 -18.14
N LEU A 72 6.90 6.27 -17.36
CA LEU A 72 7.03 4.89 -17.85
C LEU A 72 5.80 4.43 -18.64
N GLY A 73 4.67 5.14 -18.58
CA GLY A 73 3.42 4.81 -19.25
C GLY A 73 2.39 4.10 -18.35
N ALA A 74 1.44 3.41 -18.96
CA ALA A 74 0.32 2.80 -18.22
C ALA A 74 0.71 1.49 -17.51
N PHE A 75 0.04 1.24 -16.39
CA PHE A 75 0.17 0.02 -15.59
C PHE A 75 -1.15 -0.77 -15.57
N ASP A 76 -1.07 -2.09 -15.56
CA ASP A 76 -2.24 -2.95 -15.34
C ASP A 76 -2.58 -3.02 -13.86
N ALA A 77 -1.56 -3.03 -12.98
CA ALA A 77 -1.76 -3.04 -11.54
C ALA A 77 -0.75 -2.14 -10.80
N VAL A 78 -1.23 -1.48 -9.75
CA VAL A 78 -0.40 -0.75 -8.77
C VAL A 78 -0.66 -1.35 -7.40
N VAL A 79 0.41 -1.78 -6.73
CA VAL A 79 0.36 -2.38 -5.41
C VAL A 79 1.01 -1.47 -4.39
N HIS A 80 0.21 -0.95 -3.48
CA HIS A 80 0.63 -0.15 -2.33
C HIS A 80 1.10 -1.07 -1.21
N ASN A 81 2.32 -1.64 -1.38
CA ASN A 81 2.90 -2.62 -0.47
C ASN A 81 3.82 -1.97 0.59
N ALA A 82 4.40 -0.81 0.30
CA ALA A 82 5.28 -0.12 1.24
C ALA A 82 4.57 0.14 2.58
N GLY A 83 5.29 -0.05 3.68
CA GLY A 83 4.77 0.24 5.00
C GLY A 83 5.85 0.21 6.06
N LEU A 84 5.60 0.92 7.16
CA LEU A 84 6.40 0.94 8.38
C LEU A 84 5.61 0.27 9.51
N TYR A 85 6.32 -0.41 10.40
CA TYR A 85 5.77 -1.07 11.58
C TYR A 85 6.76 -1.00 12.74
N ARG A 86 6.30 -0.71 13.94
CA ARG A 86 7.12 -0.61 15.15
C ARG A 86 8.32 0.35 15.01
N VAL A 87 8.06 1.50 14.38
CA VAL A 87 9.06 2.57 14.30
C VAL A 87 8.83 3.61 15.40
N PRO A 88 9.88 4.17 16.01
CA PRO A 88 9.73 5.30 16.93
C PRO A 88 9.09 6.50 16.21
N PHE A 89 8.60 7.45 17.00
CA PHE A 89 8.17 8.72 16.42
C PHE A 89 9.33 9.37 15.68
N HIS A 90 9.04 9.78 14.48
CA HIS A 90 9.94 10.59 13.67
C HIS A 90 9.06 11.57 12.88
N GLU A 91 9.22 12.84 13.19
CA GLU A 91 8.55 13.91 12.48
C GLU A 91 9.22 14.12 11.12
N THR A 92 8.44 14.06 10.06
CA THR A 92 8.92 14.31 8.70
C THR A 92 9.07 15.81 8.44
N ALA A 93 9.71 16.17 7.33
CA ALA A 93 9.78 17.57 6.88
C ALA A 93 8.40 18.20 6.61
N ASP A 94 7.35 17.37 6.46
CA ASP A 94 5.97 17.80 6.29
C ASP A 94 5.23 18.00 7.63
N GLY A 95 5.91 17.82 8.79
CA GLY A 95 5.35 18.03 10.14
C GLY A 95 4.37 16.94 10.58
N ILE A 96 4.59 15.69 10.18
CA ILE A 96 3.75 14.54 10.51
C ILE A 96 4.57 13.31 10.90
N ALA A 97 3.96 12.34 11.57
CA ALA A 97 4.63 11.09 11.86
C ALA A 97 5.01 10.33 10.57
N SER A 98 6.24 9.85 10.49
CA SER A 98 6.75 9.12 9.32
C SER A 98 5.92 7.88 8.97
N LEU A 99 5.37 7.19 9.98
CA LEU A 99 4.47 6.06 9.76
C LEU A 99 3.18 6.52 9.03
N ALA A 100 2.60 7.64 9.43
CA ALA A 100 1.40 8.18 8.78
C ALA A 100 1.70 8.64 7.34
N ALA A 101 2.88 9.25 7.11
CA ALA A 101 3.32 9.62 5.77
C ALA A 101 3.40 8.40 4.85
N VAL A 102 4.12 7.35 5.28
CA VAL A 102 4.37 6.16 4.45
C VAL A 102 3.14 5.27 4.30
N ASN A 103 2.40 5.02 5.41
CA ASN A 103 1.32 4.04 5.40
C ASN A 103 -0.03 4.61 4.96
N THR A 104 -0.25 5.92 5.11
CA THR A 104 -1.54 6.57 4.81
C THR A 104 -1.43 7.54 3.64
N LEU A 105 -0.55 8.55 3.72
CA LEU A 105 -0.52 9.59 2.68
C LEU A 105 0.10 9.11 1.38
N ALA A 106 1.18 8.31 1.42
CA ALA A 106 1.84 7.86 0.20
C ALA A 106 0.92 6.98 -0.67
N PRO A 107 0.21 5.94 -0.16
CA PRO A 107 -0.73 5.19 -0.97
C PRO A 107 -1.87 6.05 -1.52
N TYR A 108 -2.37 7.04 -0.75
CA TYR A 108 -3.36 8.00 -1.24
C TYR A 108 -2.83 8.84 -2.41
N ILE A 109 -1.66 9.48 -2.23
CA ILE A 109 -1.04 10.34 -3.26
C ILE A 109 -0.79 9.55 -4.54
N LEU A 110 -0.18 8.36 -4.42
CA LEU A 110 0.15 7.52 -5.58
C LEU A 110 -1.11 7.01 -6.28
N ALA A 111 -2.15 6.61 -5.54
CA ALA A 111 -3.42 6.20 -6.15
C ALA A 111 -4.09 7.33 -6.93
N CYS A 112 -3.97 8.59 -6.45
CA CYS A 112 -4.56 9.75 -7.10
C CYS A 112 -3.74 10.29 -8.28
N LEU A 113 -2.40 10.17 -8.27
CA LEU A 113 -1.53 10.82 -9.25
C LEU A 113 -1.01 9.89 -10.34
N ILE A 114 -0.85 8.60 -10.07
CA ILE A 114 -0.47 7.61 -11.10
C ILE A 114 -1.62 7.48 -12.09
N HIS A 115 -1.30 7.40 -13.38
CA HIS A 115 -2.30 7.09 -14.41
C HIS A 115 -3.10 5.87 -14.00
N ARG A 116 -4.44 6.02 -13.97
CA ARG A 116 -5.37 5.04 -13.40
C ARG A 116 -5.10 3.63 -13.95
N PRO A 117 -4.68 2.68 -13.10
CA PRO A 117 -4.46 1.30 -13.52
C PRO A 117 -5.78 0.54 -13.57
N LYS A 118 -5.77 -0.66 -14.13
CA LYS A 118 -6.94 -1.54 -14.08
C LYS A 118 -7.19 -2.11 -12.68
N ARG A 119 -6.12 -2.18 -11.85
CA ARG A 119 -6.14 -2.80 -10.52
C ARG A 119 -5.36 -1.99 -9.51
N LEU A 120 -5.96 -1.79 -8.34
CA LEU A 120 -5.29 -1.25 -7.16
C LEU A 120 -5.31 -2.31 -6.05
N VAL A 121 -4.18 -2.55 -5.43
CA VAL A 121 -4.06 -3.45 -4.28
C VAL A 121 -3.44 -2.68 -3.12
N PHE A 122 -4.16 -2.60 -2.01
CA PHE A 122 -3.68 -1.98 -0.77
C PHE A 122 -3.33 -3.05 0.26
N LEU A 123 -2.20 -2.89 0.95
CA LEU A 123 -1.83 -3.81 2.02
C LEU A 123 -2.36 -3.35 3.37
N SER A 124 -3.15 -4.22 3.98
CA SER A 124 -3.63 -4.09 5.35
C SER A 124 -2.94 -5.11 6.29
N SER A 125 -3.56 -5.44 7.38
CA SER A 125 -3.18 -6.41 8.40
C SER A 125 -4.41 -6.74 9.24
N ASP A 126 -4.49 -7.93 9.84
CA ASP A 126 -5.50 -8.30 10.83
C ASP A 126 -5.52 -7.35 12.04
N MET A 127 -4.41 -6.68 12.32
CA MET A 127 -4.30 -5.67 13.37
C MET A 127 -5.26 -4.49 13.18
N HIS A 128 -5.80 -4.26 11.98
CA HIS A 128 -6.83 -3.23 11.74
C HIS A 128 -8.07 -3.43 12.63
N ARG A 129 -8.39 -4.66 13.03
CA ARG A 129 -9.58 -5.00 13.84
C ARG A 129 -9.62 -4.30 15.20
N SER A 130 -8.50 -3.85 15.70
CA SER A 130 -8.37 -3.11 16.96
C SER A 130 -7.76 -1.71 16.78
N GLY A 131 -7.83 -1.18 15.56
CA GLY A 131 -7.36 0.17 15.25
C GLY A 131 -8.42 1.24 15.51
N ASP A 132 -7.95 2.47 15.69
CA ASP A 132 -8.83 3.63 15.80
C ASP A 132 -9.38 4.03 14.42
N SER A 133 -10.71 4.04 14.30
CA SER A 133 -11.45 4.44 13.10
C SER A 133 -12.12 5.80 13.24
N SER A 134 -11.79 6.59 14.27
CA SER A 134 -12.39 7.91 14.52
C SER A 134 -11.97 8.96 13.49
N LEU A 135 -10.79 8.82 12.91
CA LEU A 135 -10.15 9.77 12.02
C LEU A 135 -9.86 11.14 12.69
N GLU A 136 -9.65 11.20 14.01
CA GLU A 136 -9.44 12.46 14.69
C GLU A 136 -8.05 13.05 14.42
N ASP A 137 -7.00 12.24 14.45
CA ASP A 137 -5.61 12.69 14.23
C ASP A 137 -4.82 11.66 13.42
N ILE A 138 -5.22 11.46 12.16
CA ILE A 138 -4.65 10.45 11.27
C ILE A 138 -3.15 10.64 10.98
N LEU A 139 -2.63 11.86 11.24
CA LEU A 139 -1.26 12.26 10.94
C LEU A 139 -0.38 12.39 12.18
N TRP A 140 -0.95 12.22 13.39
CA TRP A 140 -0.25 12.36 14.67
C TRP A 140 0.35 13.75 14.90
N GLN A 141 -0.28 14.78 14.34
CA GLN A 141 0.14 16.17 14.50
C GLN A 141 -0.28 16.79 15.82
N GLN A 142 -1.48 16.44 16.31
CA GLN A 142 -2.04 16.99 17.54
C GLN A 142 -1.50 16.25 18.77
N ARG A 143 -1.43 14.93 18.70
CA ARG A 143 -0.92 14.08 19.78
C ARG A 143 0.60 14.17 19.93
N GLY A 144 1.33 14.31 18.82
CA GLY A 144 2.78 14.49 18.83
C GLY A 144 3.56 13.29 19.39
N GLU A 145 4.84 13.51 19.66
CA GLU A 145 5.78 12.47 20.13
C GLU A 145 5.41 11.90 21.49
N GLU A 146 4.96 12.75 22.43
CA GLU A 146 4.67 12.34 23.82
C GLU A 146 3.55 11.31 23.92
N ALA A 147 2.55 11.38 23.03
CA ALA A 147 1.41 10.47 23.00
C ALA A 147 1.51 9.42 21.90
N TYR A 148 2.64 9.36 21.18
CA TYR A 148 2.78 8.44 20.05
C TYR A 148 2.88 7.00 20.50
N ASP A 149 1.89 6.19 20.08
CA ASP A 149 1.94 4.74 20.13
C ASP A 149 2.08 4.18 18.72
N THR A 150 3.22 3.58 18.43
CA THR A 150 3.53 3.02 17.10
C THR A 150 2.59 1.88 16.69
N ILE A 151 2.06 1.12 17.66
CA ILE A 151 1.12 0.02 17.39
C ILE A 151 -0.25 0.59 17.05
N GLU A 152 -0.71 1.61 17.78
CA GLU A 152 -1.96 2.31 17.49
C GLU A 152 -1.88 3.01 16.12
N ALA A 153 -0.79 3.74 15.85
CA ALA A 153 -0.56 4.38 14.57
C ALA A 153 -0.57 3.38 13.39
N TYR A 154 0.05 2.22 13.58
CA TYR A 154 0.04 1.16 12.59
C TYR A 154 -1.37 0.60 12.36
N ARG A 155 -2.09 0.24 13.43
CA ARG A 155 -3.46 -0.27 13.38
C ARG A 155 -4.39 0.68 12.63
N ALA A 156 -4.38 1.96 12.99
CA ALA A 156 -5.17 2.99 12.31
C ALA A 156 -4.79 3.10 10.82
N SER A 157 -3.50 3.09 10.48
CA SER A 157 -3.07 3.14 9.08
C SER A 157 -3.59 1.95 8.25
N LYS A 158 -3.78 0.79 8.87
CA LYS A 158 -4.31 -0.40 8.18
C LYS A 158 -5.82 -0.33 7.97
N ILE A 159 -6.56 0.37 8.83
CA ILE A 159 -7.95 0.79 8.58
C ILE A 159 -8.01 1.76 7.38
N HIS A 160 -7.13 2.76 7.34
CA HIS A 160 -7.09 3.73 6.25
C HIS A 160 -6.89 3.05 4.88
N ASN A 161 -6.02 2.07 4.79
CA ASN A 161 -5.80 1.32 3.55
C ASN A 161 -7.03 0.54 3.09
N ILE A 162 -7.82 -0.01 4.02
CA ILE A 162 -9.10 -0.67 3.70
C ILE A 162 -10.11 0.37 3.20
N MET A 163 -10.22 1.51 3.90
CA MET A 163 -11.12 2.60 3.50
C MET A 163 -10.76 3.14 2.11
N PHE A 164 -9.46 3.32 1.80
CA PHE A 164 -9.03 3.72 0.46
C PHE A 164 -9.45 2.72 -0.61
N ALA A 165 -9.19 1.44 -0.39
CA ALA A 165 -9.56 0.42 -1.37
C ALA A 165 -11.06 0.42 -1.65
N LYS A 166 -11.91 0.51 -0.62
CA LYS A 166 -13.36 0.56 -0.76
C LYS A 166 -13.84 1.87 -1.40
N ALA A 167 -13.28 3.01 -1.02
CA ALA A 167 -13.60 4.29 -1.60
C ALA A 167 -13.26 4.34 -3.10
N PHE A 168 -12.08 3.88 -3.49
CA PHE A 168 -11.69 3.83 -4.90
C PHE A 168 -12.49 2.79 -5.69
N ALA A 169 -12.86 1.66 -5.09
CA ALA A 169 -13.77 0.70 -5.71
C ALA A 169 -15.13 1.30 -6.06
N ARG A 170 -15.66 2.17 -5.20
CA ARG A 170 -16.93 2.87 -5.41
C ARG A 170 -16.79 4.01 -6.43
N ARG A 171 -15.72 4.81 -6.33
CA ARG A 171 -15.50 5.97 -7.19
C ARG A 171 -15.05 5.62 -8.60
N TRP A 172 -14.36 4.51 -8.77
CA TRP A 172 -13.80 4.05 -10.05
C TRP A 172 -14.29 2.64 -10.38
N PRO A 173 -15.51 2.49 -10.87
CA PRO A 173 -16.11 1.16 -11.11
C PRO A 173 -15.37 0.34 -12.17
N ASP A 174 -14.58 0.99 -13.02
CA ASP A 174 -13.69 0.38 -14.01
C ASP A 174 -12.39 -0.16 -13.42
N VAL A 175 -12.04 0.22 -12.18
CA VAL A 175 -10.85 -0.24 -11.46
C VAL A 175 -11.23 -1.31 -10.43
N LYS A 176 -10.47 -2.41 -10.41
CA LYS A 176 -10.60 -3.42 -9.35
C LYS A 176 -9.69 -3.03 -8.18
N SER A 177 -10.27 -2.36 -7.19
CA SER A 177 -9.55 -1.89 -5.99
C SER A 177 -9.84 -2.81 -4.83
N ASN A 178 -8.82 -3.51 -4.31
CA ASN A 178 -8.98 -4.53 -3.28
C ASN A 178 -7.90 -4.39 -2.19
N VAL A 179 -8.12 -5.09 -1.10
CA VAL A 179 -7.20 -5.14 0.04
C VAL A 179 -6.64 -6.54 0.21
N LEU A 180 -5.37 -6.61 0.54
CA LEU A 180 -4.70 -7.82 0.96
C LEU A 180 -4.13 -7.65 2.38
N ASP A 181 -4.50 -8.56 3.27
CA ASP A 181 -3.73 -8.89 4.46
C ASP A 181 -2.77 -10.02 4.11
N PRO A 182 -1.45 -9.83 4.20
CA PRO A 182 -0.51 -10.89 3.90
C PRO A 182 -0.31 -11.88 5.04
N GLY A 183 -0.94 -11.66 6.20
CA GLY A 183 -0.67 -12.39 7.43
C GLY A 183 0.64 -11.96 8.10
N TRP A 184 0.96 -12.59 9.23
CA TRP A 184 2.18 -12.30 10.00
C TRP A 184 3.36 -13.12 9.48
N LEU A 185 4.11 -12.55 8.53
CA LEU A 185 5.18 -13.24 7.79
C LEU A 185 6.57 -13.05 8.43
N PRO A 186 7.45 -14.07 8.42
CA PRO A 186 8.81 -13.99 8.97
C PRO A 186 9.76 -13.15 8.09
N THR A 187 9.45 -11.88 7.96
CA THR A 187 10.27 -10.84 7.32
C THR A 187 11.00 -10.02 8.38
N LYS A 188 11.85 -9.06 7.95
CA LYS A 188 12.44 -8.07 8.88
C LYS A 188 11.38 -7.31 9.68
N MET A 189 10.21 -7.05 9.09
CA MET A 189 9.09 -6.38 9.74
C MET A 189 8.37 -7.30 10.75
N GLY A 190 8.08 -8.54 10.37
CA GLY A 190 7.32 -9.47 11.22
C GLY A 190 8.16 -10.15 12.30
N GLY A 191 9.48 -10.20 12.11
CA GLY A 191 10.41 -10.82 13.05
C GLY A 191 10.43 -12.36 12.98
N PRO A 192 11.35 -12.99 13.76
CA PRO A 192 11.62 -14.43 13.65
C PRO A 192 10.52 -15.33 14.19
N HIS A 193 9.58 -14.79 14.98
CA HIS A 193 8.48 -15.55 15.58
C HIS A 193 7.21 -15.55 14.71
N ALA A 194 7.25 -14.89 13.57
CA ALA A 194 6.11 -14.88 12.66
C ALA A 194 5.88 -16.28 12.06
N THR A 195 4.61 -16.67 11.97
CA THR A 195 4.18 -18.04 11.59
C THR A 195 3.39 -18.07 10.28
N GLY A 196 3.26 -16.92 9.60
CA GLY A 196 2.49 -16.84 8.36
C GLY A 196 3.15 -17.58 7.21
N ASP A 197 2.32 -18.00 6.26
CA ASP A 197 2.72 -18.73 5.06
C ASP A 197 2.98 -17.78 3.89
N PHE A 198 4.23 -17.70 3.43
CA PHE A 198 4.61 -16.90 2.29
C PHE A 198 3.91 -17.31 0.99
N GLU A 199 3.74 -18.61 0.75
CA GLU A 199 3.12 -19.09 -0.48
C GLU A 199 1.64 -18.71 -0.53
N ALA A 200 0.93 -18.81 0.59
CA ALA A 200 -0.46 -18.38 0.70
C ALA A 200 -0.60 -16.85 0.47
N ALA A 201 0.29 -16.04 1.07
CA ALA A 201 0.31 -14.60 0.86
C ALA A 201 0.61 -14.25 -0.61
N ILE A 202 1.64 -14.86 -1.20
CA ILE A 202 2.02 -14.65 -2.60
C ILE A 202 0.90 -15.07 -3.56
N ALA A 203 0.20 -16.17 -3.27
CA ALA A 203 -0.91 -16.63 -4.10
C ALA A 203 -2.04 -15.58 -4.16
N THR A 204 -2.38 -14.98 -3.01
CA THR A 204 -3.39 -13.88 -2.95
C THR A 204 -2.91 -12.65 -3.73
N TYR A 205 -1.65 -12.30 -3.59
CA TYR A 205 -1.07 -11.19 -4.34
C TYR A 205 -1.16 -11.40 -5.85
N VAL A 206 -0.70 -12.57 -6.30
CA VAL A 206 -0.70 -12.96 -7.73
C VAL A 206 -2.13 -12.93 -8.27
N MET A 207 -3.08 -13.54 -7.55
CA MET A 207 -4.50 -13.52 -7.94
C MET A 207 -5.00 -12.09 -8.18
N LEU A 208 -4.76 -11.18 -7.23
CA LEU A 208 -5.27 -9.81 -7.31
C LEU A 208 -4.63 -9.01 -8.45
N VAL A 209 -3.34 -9.24 -8.70
CA VAL A 209 -2.56 -8.52 -9.72
C VAL A 209 -2.85 -9.03 -11.13
N GLU A 210 -2.91 -10.34 -11.34
CA GLU A 210 -3.21 -10.95 -12.64
C GLU A 210 -4.67 -10.74 -13.02
N GLY A 211 -5.58 -10.90 -12.06
CA GLY A 211 -6.99 -10.65 -12.24
C GLY A 211 -7.71 -11.67 -13.12
N GLU A 212 -7.14 -12.84 -13.35
CA GLU A 212 -7.76 -13.88 -14.16
C GLU A 212 -8.82 -14.66 -13.38
N ALA A 213 -8.62 -14.83 -12.08
CA ALA A 213 -9.56 -15.52 -11.22
C ALA A 213 -10.87 -14.74 -11.05
N LYS A 214 -12.01 -15.45 -10.93
CA LYS A 214 -13.34 -14.85 -10.73
C LYS A 214 -13.37 -13.89 -9.54
N ASP A 215 -12.73 -14.24 -8.44
CA ASP A 215 -12.69 -13.40 -7.23
C ASP A 215 -11.88 -12.12 -7.45
N ALA A 216 -10.85 -12.15 -8.27
CA ALA A 216 -10.08 -10.96 -8.64
C ALA A 216 -10.84 -9.97 -9.55
N GLN A 217 -12.00 -10.34 -10.10
CA GLN A 217 -12.89 -9.45 -10.85
C GLN A 217 -13.84 -8.64 -9.96
N ARG A 218 -13.86 -8.95 -8.66
CA ARG A 218 -14.61 -8.20 -7.66
C ARG A 218 -13.80 -6.98 -7.21
N SER A 219 -14.46 -6.01 -6.59
CA SER A 219 -13.86 -4.76 -6.14
C SER A 219 -14.35 -4.41 -4.73
N GLY A 220 -13.53 -3.77 -3.91
CA GLY A 220 -13.84 -3.41 -2.54
C GLY A 220 -13.72 -4.57 -1.53
N ILE A 221 -13.05 -5.65 -1.90
CA ILE A 221 -12.95 -6.87 -1.10
C ILE A 221 -11.67 -6.88 -0.26
N TYR A 222 -11.78 -7.39 0.95
CA TYR A 222 -10.66 -7.69 1.84
C TYR A 222 -10.33 -9.18 1.77
N TYR A 223 -9.08 -9.49 1.44
CA TYR A 223 -8.58 -10.85 1.31
C TYR A 223 -7.52 -11.15 2.35
N GLU A 224 -7.58 -12.35 2.90
CA GLU A 224 -6.55 -12.98 3.72
C GLU A 224 -5.70 -13.97 2.89
N PRO A 225 -4.59 -14.50 3.44
CA PRO A 225 -3.73 -15.45 2.72
C PRO A 225 -4.47 -16.70 2.26
N GLY A 226 -4.12 -17.20 1.06
CA GLY A 226 -4.76 -18.37 0.46
C GLY A 226 -6.01 -18.07 -0.36
N PRO A 227 -6.04 -16.97 -1.05
CA PRO A 227 -6.98 -15.91 -1.42
C PRO A 227 -8.38 -16.09 -0.80
N LEU A 228 -8.45 -15.99 0.51
CA LEU A 228 -9.69 -16.11 1.27
C LEU A 228 -10.34 -14.73 1.45
N GLU A 229 -11.59 -14.59 1.01
CA GLU A 229 -12.39 -13.41 1.35
C GLU A 229 -12.72 -13.41 2.83
N ALA A 230 -12.47 -12.27 3.49
CA ALA A 230 -12.75 -12.10 4.91
C ALA A 230 -13.48 -10.78 5.17
N ARG A 231 -14.05 -10.64 6.36
CA ARG A 231 -14.66 -9.39 6.80
C ARG A 231 -13.61 -8.50 7.44
N ALA A 232 -13.54 -7.26 6.99
CA ALA A 232 -12.81 -6.21 7.67
C ALA A 232 -13.63 -5.61 8.83
N GLU A 233 -13.00 -4.73 9.62
CA GLU A 233 -13.68 -3.94 10.65
C GLU A 233 -14.85 -3.17 10.04
N ALA A 234 -16.02 -3.23 10.69
CA ALA A 234 -17.28 -2.69 10.16
C ALA A 234 -17.21 -1.19 9.86
N ALA A 235 -16.43 -0.42 10.63
CA ALA A 235 -16.23 1.01 10.38
C ALA A 235 -15.60 1.31 9.01
N THR A 236 -14.95 0.33 8.37
CA THR A 236 -14.39 0.49 7.03
C THR A 236 -15.45 0.44 5.92
N ASP A 237 -16.68 0.01 6.21
CA ASP A 237 -17.81 0.02 5.29
C ASP A 237 -18.58 1.36 5.31
N ASP A 238 -18.28 2.23 6.26
CA ASP A 238 -18.89 3.55 6.40
C ASP A 238 -18.38 4.49 5.29
N GLU A 239 -19.25 4.77 4.30
CA GLU A 239 -18.92 5.62 3.16
C GLU A 239 -18.61 7.06 3.57
N GLU A 240 -19.26 7.60 4.60
CA GLU A 240 -19.00 8.96 5.07
C GLU A 240 -17.58 9.06 5.68
N LYS A 241 -17.15 8.03 6.43
CA LYS A 241 -15.78 7.96 6.95
C LYS A 241 -14.76 7.80 5.81
N GLN A 242 -15.06 6.98 4.81
CA GLN A 242 -14.20 6.85 3.62
C GLN A 242 -14.01 8.20 2.93
N GLU A 243 -15.10 8.94 2.69
CA GLU A 243 -15.05 10.26 2.06
C GLU A 243 -14.33 11.29 2.93
N ARG A 244 -14.57 11.28 4.25
CA ARG A 244 -13.86 12.14 5.20
C ARG A 244 -12.35 11.89 5.16
N LEU A 245 -11.92 10.63 5.15
CA LEU A 245 -10.50 10.28 5.05
C LEU A 245 -9.88 10.81 3.75
N LEU A 246 -10.55 10.62 2.61
CA LEU A 246 -10.09 11.16 1.32
C LEU A 246 -9.96 12.68 1.36
N GLN A 247 -10.94 13.39 1.93
CA GLN A 247 -10.93 14.85 2.05
C GLN A 247 -9.81 15.35 2.96
N MET A 248 -9.54 14.66 4.09
CA MET A 248 -8.44 14.99 4.98
C MET A 248 -7.09 14.84 4.28
N CYS A 249 -6.88 13.74 3.56
CA CYS A 249 -5.68 13.52 2.77
C CYS A 249 -5.55 14.58 1.66
N ALA A 250 -6.63 14.89 0.94
CA ALA A 250 -6.63 15.93 -0.10
C ALA A 250 -6.25 17.30 0.46
N LYS A 251 -6.87 17.69 1.57
CA LYS A 251 -6.61 18.97 2.24
C LYS A 251 -5.14 19.09 2.65
N PHE A 252 -4.55 18.04 3.21
CA PHE A 252 -3.18 18.06 3.70
C PHE A 252 -2.15 18.01 2.56
N THR A 253 -2.37 17.15 1.56
CA THR A 253 -1.40 16.93 0.48
C THR A 253 -1.55 17.90 -0.69
N GLY A 254 -2.70 18.57 -0.82
CA GLY A 254 -3.07 19.34 -2.00
C GLY A 254 -3.37 18.47 -3.24
N VAL A 255 -3.54 17.16 -3.06
CA VAL A 255 -3.84 16.20 -4.13
C VAL A 255 -5.31 15.81 -4.04
N ASN A 256 -6.10 16.12 -5.05
CA ASN A 256 -7.50 15.73 -5.11
C ASN A 256 -7.67 14.35 -5.75
N VAL A 257 -8.71 13.61 -5.34
CA VAL A 257 -9.10 12.38 -6.05
C VAL A 257 -9.59 12.76 -7.45
N PRO A 258 -8.99 12.22 -8.51
CA PRO A 258 -9.47 12.48 -9.87
C PRO A 258 -10.88 11.92 -10.09
N ALA A 259 -11.62 12.59 -10.97
CA ALA A 259 -12.98 12.21 -11.33
C ALA A 259 -13.08 10.82 -11.97
#